data_0216a0392a97782e9ac750ad41e05543
#
_entry.id   0216a0392a97782e9ac750ad41e05543
#
_cell.length_a   1.000
_cell.length_b   1.000
_cell.length_c   1.000
_cell.angle_alpha   90.00
_cell.angle_beta   90.00
_cell.angle_gamma   90.00
#
_symmetry.space_group_name_H-M   'P 1'
#
loop_
_entity.id
_entity.type
_entity.pdbx_description
1 polymer ?
#
loop_
_entity_poly.entity_id
_entity_poly.type
_entity_poly.pdbx_seq_one_letter_code
_entity_poly.pdbx_strand_id
1 'polypeptide(L)'
;MSRMNKIEDLLHKEIANIFVTRIDNQDIKNNVTITDIKVSKDIRRAIVYFTTLQNNYKKIELSINALKSTIKFYLSKNVHLKRIPDLKFIHDDTVLKGQRINKLLDTLK
;
A
#
# COMPACT_ATOMS: atom_id res chain seq x y z
N MET A 1 -8.05 4.56 -19.80
CA MET A 1 -7.64 3.98 -18.51
C MET A 1 -8.56 2.83 -18.15
N SER A 2 -8.02 1.70 -17.69
CA SER A 2 -8.83 0.55 -17.35
C SER A 2 -9.60 0.78 -16.04
N ARG A 3 -10.66 0.01 -15.84
CA ARG A 3 -11.41 0.05 -14.58
C ARG A 3 -10.52 -0.26 -13.38
N MET A 4 -9.61 -1.24 -13.55
CA MET A 4 -8.70 -1.64 -12.48
C MET A 4 -7.75 -0.49 -12.09
N ASN A 5 -7.25 0.27 -13.07
CA ASN A 5 -6.41 1.42 -12.79
C ASN A 5 -7.14 2.47 -11.97
N LYS A 6 -8.41 2.69 -12.24
CA LYS A 6 -9.22 3.64 -11.47
C LYS A 6 -9.37 3.20 -10.02
N ILE A 7 -9.56 1.91 -9.79
CA ILE A 7 -9.66 1.36 -8.44
C ILE A 7 -8.33 1.52 -7.71
N GLU A 8 -7.22 1.21 -8.37
CA GLU A 8 -5.90 1.35 -7.77
C GLU A 8 -5.59 2.80 -7.43
N ASP A 9 -5.92 3.73 -8.33
CA ASP A 9 -5.73 5.15 -8.08
C ASP A 9 -6.55 5.64 -6.89
N LEU A 10 -7.80 5.21 -6.81
CA LEU A 10 -8.68 5.57 -5.70
C LEU A 10 -8.14 5.05 -4.38
N LEU A 11 -7.73 3.78 -4.34
CA LEU A 11 -7.19 3.18 -3.13
C LEU A 11 -5.88 3.85 -2.72
N HIS A 12 -5.02 4.16 -3.68
CA HIS A 12 -3.76 4.84 -3.40
C HIS A 12 -4.02 6.17 -2.69
N LYS A 13 -4.91 6.96 -3.25
CA LYS A 13 -5.26 8.27 -2.70
C LYS A 13 -5.84 8.14 -1.29
N GLU A 14 -6.77 7.21 -1.11
CA GLU A 14 -7.44 7.07 0.18
C GLU A 14 -6.53 6.49 1.25
N ILE A 15 -5.68 5.52 0.91
CA ILE A 15 -4.73 4.96 1.87
C ILE A 15 -3.71 6.02 2.28
N ALA A 16 -3.19 6.80 1.33
CA ALA A 16 -2.26 7.88 1.66
C ALA A 16 -2.92 8.89 2.60
N ASN A 17 -4.18 9.22 2.36
CA ASN A 17 -4.92 10.13 3.22
C ASN A 17 -5.11 9.56 4.64
N ILE A 18 -5.41 8.26 4.74
CA ILE A 18 -5.56 7.59 6.03
C ILE A 18 -4.26 7.66 6.83
N PHE A 19 -3.11 7.47 6.16
CA PHE A 19 -1.81 7.55 6.82
C PHE A 19 -1.56 8.94 7.41
N VAL A 20 -2.02 9.99 6.72
CA VAL A 20 -1.84 11.37 7.21
C VAL A 20 -2.83 11.72 8.32
N THR A 21 -4.09 11.25 8.21
CA THR A 21 -5.17 11.74 9.07
C THR A 21 -5.56 10.80 10.20
N ARG A 22 -5.30 9.48 10.07
CA ARG A 22 -5.81 8.48 11.00
C ARG A 22 -4.75 7.65 11.69
N ILE A 23 -3.50 7.71 11.25
CA ILE A 23 -2.42 6.94 11.85
C ILE A 23 -1.67 7.84 12.84
N ASP A 24 -1.66 7.43 14.10
CA ASP A 24 -1.00 8.22 15.17
C ASP A 24 0.48 7.88 15.33
N ASN A 25 0.91 6.71 14.85
CA ASN A 25 2.30 6.28 14.95
C ASN A 25 3.19 7.21 14.12
N GLN A 26 4.03 8.00 14.79
CA GLN A 26 4.86 9.01 14.13
C GLN A 26 5.89 8.40 13.19
N ASP A 27 6.42 7.22 13.53
CA ASP A 27 7.39 6.55 12.65
C ASP A 27 6.76 6.19 11.32
N ILE A 28 5.49 5.78 11.32
CA ILE A 28 4.76 5.47 10.10
C ILE A 28 4.33 6.77 9.42
N LYS A 29 3.67 7.65 10.14
CA LYS A 29 3.05 8.85 9.59
C LYS A 29 4.04 9.77 8.88
N ASN A 30 5.22 9.96 9.47
CA ASN A 30 6.19 10.93 8.97
C ASN A 30 7.22 10.32 8.02
N ASN A 31 7.35 9.00 7.98
CA ASN A 31 8.46 8.35 7.28
C ASN A 31 8.05 7.39 6.18
N VAL A 32 6.75 7.19 5.98
CA VAL A 32 6.24 6.22 5.00
C VAL A 32 5.53 6.95 3.87
N THR A 33 5.91 6.59 2.64
CA THR A 33 5.24 7.09 1.43
C THR A 33 4.71 5.88 0.66
N ILE A 34 3.43 5.92 0.30
CA ILE A 34 2.85 4.88 -0.54
C ILE A 34 3.29 5.13 -1.97
N THR A 35 3.92 4.13 -2.59
CA THR A 35 4.49 4.28 -3.92
C THR A 35 3.64 3.64 -5.01
N ASP A 36 2.95 2.55 -4.71
CA ASP A 36 2.16 1.85 -5.73
C ASP A 36 1.16 0.92 -5.06
N ILE A 37 0.12 0.54 -5.81
CA ILE A 37 -0.87 -0.42 -5.37
C ILE A 37 -1.19 -1.34 -6.53
N LYS A 38 -1.25 -2.65 -6.24
CA LYS A 38 -1.66 -3.66 -7.21
C LYS A 38 -2.83 -4.43 -6.63
N VAL A 39 -3.94 -4.43 -7.34
CA VAL A 39 -5.18 -5.08 -6.92
C VAL A 39 -5.41 -6.33 -7.78
N SER A 40 -5.79 -7.44 -7.13
CA SER A 40 -6.11 -8.66 -7.86
C SER A 40 -7.37 -8.46 -8.70
N LYS A 41 -7.52 -9.28 -9.76
CA LYS A 41 -8.63 -9.13 -10.71
C LYS A 41 -9.99 -9.24 -10.04
N ASP A 42 -10.11 -10.06 -8.99
CA ASP A 42 -11.35 -10.25 -8.25
C ASP A 42 -11.55 -9.24 -7.12
N ILE A 43 -10.62 -8.29 -6.98
CA ILE A 43 -10.64 -7.22 -5.98
C ILE A 43 -10.65 -7.78 -4.53
N ARG A 44 -10.14 -8.98 -4.34
CA ARG A 44 -10.10 -9.59 -3.01
C ARG A 44 -8.82 -9.25 -2.26
N ARG A 45 -7.73 -8.97 -2.99
CA ARG A 45 -6.41 -8.70 -2.39
C ARG A 45 -5.79 -7.50 -3.05
N ALA A 46 -5.06 -6.74 -2.26
CA ALA A 46 -4.29 -5.62 -2.77
C ALA A 46 -2.92 -5.62 -2.09
N ILE A 47 -1.88 -5.42 -2.88
CA ILE A 47 -0.54 -5.22 -2.37
C ILE A 47 -0.27 -3.72 -2.43
N VAL A 48 0.09 -3.15 -1.28
CA VAL A 48 0.39 -1.74 -1.15
C VAL A 48 1.89 -1.60 -0.93
N TYR A 49 2.56 -1.00 -1.89
CA TYR A 49 4.01 -0.78 -1.80
C TYR A 49 4.27 0.56 -1.13
N PHE A 50 5.25 0.58 -0.23
CA PHE A 50 5.64 1.80 0.45
C PHE A 50 7.15 1.92 0.47
N THR A 51 7.63 3.14 0.66
CA THR A 51 9.05 3.40 0.87
C THR A 51 9.23 4.19 2.16
N THR A 52 10.42 4.08 2.73
CA THR A 52 10.80 4.84 3.92
C THR A 52 12.29 5.16 3.82
N LEU A 53 12.68 6.30 4.38
CA LEU A 53 14.08 6.68 4.43
C LEU A 53 14.80 6.05 5.62
N GLN A 54 14.07 5.32 6.48
CA GLN A 54 14.64 4.70 7.67
C GLN A 54 15.24 3.34 7.34
N ASN A 55 16.34 3.00 8.01
CA ASN A 55 17.01 1.72 7.79
C ASN A 55 16.22 0.54 8.34
N ASN A 56 15.28 0.77 9.24
CA ASN A 56 14.50 -0.28 9.88
C ASN A 56 13.21 -0.60 9.12
N TYR A 57 13.26 -0.64 7.79
CA TYR A 57 12.07 -0.82 6.98
C TYR A 57 11.31 -2.12 7.29
N LYS A 58 12.00 -3.17 7.72
CA LYS A 58 11.33 -4.44 8.08
C LYS A 58 10.45 -4.27 9.30
N LYS A 59 10.92 -3.52 10.29
CA LYS A 59 10.13 -3.23 11.48
C LYS A 59 8.93 -2.36 11.14
N ILE A 60 9.13 -1.37 10.27
CA ILE A 60 8.05 -0.50 9.80
C ILE A 60 7.02 -1.32 9.03
N GLU A 61 7.46 -2.23 8.17
CA GLU A 61 6.56 -3.09 7.41
C GLU A 61 5.68 -3.94 8.34
N LEU A 62 6.28 -4.52 9.38
CA LEU A 62 5.51 -5.27 10.38
C LEU A 62 4.51 -4.39 11.10
N SER A 63 4.92 -3.18 11.47
CA SER A 63 4.04 -2.23 12.17
C SER A 63 2.86 -1.81 11.30
N ILE A 64 3.10 -1.55 10.02
CA ILE A 64 2.03 -1.17 9.11
C ILE A 64 1.06 -2.34 8.89
N ASN A 65 1.58 -3.55 8.71
CA ASN A 65 0.72 -4.72 8.51
C ASN A 65 -0.11 -5.02 9.77
N ALA A 66 0.38 -4.66 10.95
CA ALA A 66 -0.41 -4.78 12.17
C ALA A 66 -1.61 -3.83 12.17
N LEU A 67 -1.57 -2.77 11.37
CA LEU A 67 -2.65 -1.80 11.26
C LEU A 67 -3.57 -2.04 10.07
N LYS A 68 -3.36 -3.10 9.31
CA LYS A 68 -4.11 -3.32 8.05
C LYS A 68 -5.61 -3.40 8.25
N SER A 69 -6.08 -3.98 9.35
CA SER A 69 -7.51 -4.07 9.63
C SER A 69 -8.10 -2.70 9.92
N THR A 70 -7.37 -1.86 10.66
CA THR A 70 -7.78 -0.49 10.93
C THR A 70 -7.85 0.32 9.64
N ILE A 71 -6.85 0.17 8.78
CA ILE A 71 -6.81 0.87 7.50
C ILE A 71 -7.98 0.43 6.63
N LYS A 72 -8.22 -0.89 6.57
CA LYS A 72 -9.36 -1.43 5.81
C LYS A 72 -10.69 -0.87 6.33
N PHE A 73 -10.84 -0.75 7.63
CA PHE A 73 -12.03 -0.16 8.24
C PHE A 73 -12.27 1.26 7.75
N TYR A 74 -11.23 2.11 7.76
CA TYR A 74 -11.38 3.49 7.29
C TYR A 74 -11.64 3.54 5.79
N LEU A 75 -11.04 2.65 5.01
CA LEU A 75 -11.33 2.54 3.59
C LEU A 75 -12.81 2.26 3.37
N SER A 76 -13.39 1.35 4.16
CA SER A 76 -14.80 0.99 4.01
C SER A 76 -15.73 2.18 4.27
N LYS A 77 -15.27 3.16 5.02
CA LYS A 77 -16.03 4.38 5.28
C LYS A 77 -15.92 5.42 4.19
N ASN A 78 -14.78 5.43 3.49
CA ASN A 78 -14.45 6.51 2.57
C ASN A 78 -14.62 6.15 1.10
N VAL A 79 -14.62 4.85 0.76
CA VAL A 79 -14.76 4.44 -0.65
C VAL A 79 -16.00 3.60 -0.84
N HIS A 80 -16.63 3.79 -1.98
CA HIS A 80 -17.87 3.09 -2.35
C HIS A 80 -17.55 1.97 -3.33
N LEU A 81 -16.82 0.97 -2.84
CA LEU A 81 -16.54 -0.24 -3.61
C LEU A 81 -17.43 -1.36 -3.09
N LYS A 82 -17.87 -2.21 -4.00
CA LYS A 82 -18.64 -3.39 -3.65
C LYS A 82 -17.90 -4.27 -2.66
N ARG A 83 -16.58 -4.27 -2.76
CA ARG A 83 -15.69 -5.07 -1.92
C ARG A 83 -14.43 -4.27 -1.62
N ILE A 84 -14.03 -4.27 -0.35
CA ILE A 84 -12.74 -3.69 0.05
C ILE A 84 -11.73 -4.83 0.12
N PRO A 85 -10.64 -4.77 -0.65
CA PRO A 85 -9.66 -5.85 -0.67
C PRO A 85 -8.92 -5.99 0.65
N ASP A 86 -8.44 -7.20 0.92
CA ASP A 86 -7.49 -7.42 2.01
C ASP A 86 -6.16 -6.82 1.62
N LEU A 87 -5.55 -6.09 2.54
CA LEU A 87 -4.33 -5.34 2.26
C LEU A 87 -3.10 -6.09 2.74
N LYS A 88 -2.02 -5.99 1.98
CA LYS A 88 -0.69 -6.42 2.41
C LYS A 88 0.28 -5.31 2.05
N PHE A 89 1.06 -4.86 3.02
CA PHE A 89 2.03 -3.79 2.82
C PHE A 89 3.42 -4.39 2.65
N ILE A 90 4.08 -4.02 1.55
CA ILE A 90 5.41 -4.52 1.21
C ILE A 90 6.31 -3.33 0.95
N HIS A 91 7.51 -3.37 1.52
CA HIS A 91 8.51 -2.34 1.30
C HIS A 91 8.94 -2.35 -0.17
N ASP A 92 8.88 -1.18 -0.79
CA ASP A 92 9.29 -0.99 -2.18
C ASP A 92 10.75 -0.54 -2.18
N ASP A 93 11.64 -1.42 -2.57
CA ASP A 93 13.06 -1.13 -2.59
C ASP A 93 13.55 -0.55 -3.94
N THR A 94 12.62 -0.19 -4.83
CA THR A 94 12.97 0.37 -6.13
C THR A 94 13.82 1.63 -6.00
N VAL A 95 13.46 2.49 -5.03
CA VAL A 95 14.20 3.74 -4.79
C VAL A 95 15.62 3.45 -4.33
N LEU A 96 15.82 2.39 -3.53
CA LEU A 96 17.13 2.04 -2.99
C LEU A 96 17.97 1.24 -3.97
N LYS A 97 17.37 0.31 -4.68
CA LYS A 97 18.09 -0.64 -5.53
C LYS A 97 17.83 -0.45 -7.03
N GLY A 98 16.74 0.23 -7.38
CA GLY A 98 16.37 0.42 -8.77
C GLY A 98 16.00 -0.88 -9.50
N GLN A 99 15.64 -1.93 -8.77
CA GLN A 99 15.52 -3.26 -9.34
C GLN A 99 14.18 -3.97 -9.12
N ARG A 100 13.27 -3.42 -8.33
CA ARG A 100 12.03 -4.13 -8.02
C ARG A 100 11.26 -4.54 -9.28
N ILE A 101 11.06 -3.61 -10.18
CA ILE A 101 10.29 -3.87 -11.40
C ILE A 101 10.97 -4.92 -12.25
N ASN A 102 12.29 -4.86 -12.37
CA ASN A 102 13.03 -5.84 -13.16
C ASN A 102 12.90 -7.24 -12.57
N LYS A 103 12.96 -7.38 -11.26
CA LYS A 103 12.78 -8.66 -10.60
C LYS A 103 11.38 -9.22 -10.84
N LEU A 104 10.36 -8.38 -10.77
CA LEU A 104 8.99 -8.82 -11.01
C LEU A 104 8.80 -9.28 -12.44
N LEU A 105 9.38 -8.56 -13.40
CA LEU A 105 9.31 -8.94 -14.80
C LEU A 105 10.01 -10.27 -15.04
N ASP A 106 11.17 -10.47 -14.45
CA ASP A 106 11.91 -11.72 -14.57
C ASP A 106 11.13 -12.90 -13.97
N THR A 107 10.45 -12.66 -12.86
CA THR A 107 9.63 -13.68 -12.21
C THR A 107 8.40 -14.05 -13.05
N LEU A 108 7.86 -13.09 -13.76
CA LEU A 108 6.64 -13.29 -14.55
C LEU A 108 6.88 -13.89 -15.93
N LYS A 109 8.12 -13.96 -16.36
CA LYS A 109 8.46 -14.54 -17.67
C LYS A 109 8.32 -16.04 -17.70
#